data_bdbcf7b3ab0cddfe0440124a65915269
#
_entry.id   bdbcf7b3ab0cddfe0440124a65915269
#
_cell.length_a   1.000
_cell.length_b   1.000
_cell.length_c   1.000
_cell.angle_alpha   90.00
_cell.angle_beta   90.00
_cell.angle_gamma   90.00
#
_symmetry.space_group_name_H-M   'P 1'
#
loop_
_entity.id
_entity.type
_entity.pdbx_description
1 polymer ?
#
loop_
_entity_poly.entity_id
_entity_poly.type
_entity_poly.pdbx_seq_one_letter_code
_entity_poly.pdbx_strand_id
1 'polypeptide(L)'
;MAKSKVTEVQEFNNSVAFEGIVKKVLFAGEKVASYLVENSIKSPKGNAIKCWVIVKEFNPEVEYEKGDIIAVAGHLASESYKNKKTKKTTWSTIIIAESIQEGGK
;
A
#
# COMPACT_ATOMS: atom_id res chain seq x y z
N MET A 1 -10.63 10.59 34.20
CA MET A 1 -10.05 10.74 33.53
C MET A 1 -10.15 11.52 32.64
N ALA A 2 -9.80 12.10 32.46
CA ALA A 2 -9.86 12.92 31.70
C ALA A 2 -9.75 12.72 30.49
N LYS A 3 -10.12 13.01 29.93
CA LYS A 3 -9.90 12.94 28.94
C LYS A 3 -9.79 13.97 28.36
N SER A 4 -9.05 14.27 28.30
CA SER A 4 -8.76 15.39 27.73
C SER A 4 -9.04 15.39 26.38
N LYS A 5 -9.24 16.45 25.82
CA LYS A 5 -9.29 16.48 24.61
C LYS A 5 -8.05 16.45 24.07
N VAL A 6 -7.64 15.53 23.39
CA VAL A 6 -6.36 15.47 22.84
C VAL A 6 -6.30 16.34 21.66
N THR A 7 -5.57 17.37 21.74
CA THR A 7 -5.39 18.24 20.63
C THR A 7 -4.17 17.89 19.83
N GLU A 8 -3.33 16.99 20.31
CA GLU A 8 -2.18 16.53 19.59
C GLU A 8 -2.31 15.07 19.27
N VAL A 9 -1.87 14.68 18.11
CA VAL A 9 -1.87 13.29 17.71
C VAL A 9 -0.57 12.67 18.18
N GLN A 10 -0.68 11.59 18.90
CA GLN A 10 0.52 10.84 19.29
C GLN A 10 1.01 10.06 18.09
N GLU A 11 2.27 10.23 17.73
CA GLU A 11 2.82 9.59 16.57
C GLU A 11 3.58 8.33 16.95
N PHE A 12 3.38 7.30 16.18
CA PHE A 12 4.10 6.06 16.32
C PHE A 12 4.86 5.80 15.03
N ASN A 13 5.85 4.94 15.11
CA ASN A 13 6.61 4.57 13.92
C ASN A 13 5.70 3.85 12.95
N ASN A 14 5.76 4.28 11.70
CA ASN A 14 4.95 3.68 10.65
C ASN A 14 5.71 3.87 9.36
N SER A 15 6.58 2.94 9.08
CA SER A 15 7.48 3.06 7.95
C SER A 15 7.54 1.72 7.25
N VAL A 16 7.38 1.72 5.94
CA VAL A 16 7.34 0.50 5.14
C VAL A 16 8.31 0.62 4.00
N ALA A 17 9.09 -0.42 3.79
CA ALA A 17 9.87 -0.59 2.58
C ALA A 17 9.40 -1.89 1.95
N PHE A 18 8.89 -1.82 0.73
CA PHE A 18 8.22 -2.95 0.11
C PHE A 18 8.61 -3.02 -1.35
N GLU A 19 8.98 -4.20 -1.79
CA GLU A 19 9.37 -4.37 -3.18
C GLU A 19 8.56 -5.51 -3.76
N GLY A 20 8.14 -5.38 -5.00
CA GLY A 20 7.37 -6.43 -5.61
C GLY A 20 7.06 -6.12 -7.06
N ILE A 21 6.24 -6.96 -7.64
CA ILE A 21 5.85 -6.89 -9.05
C ILE A 21 4.45 -6.33 -9.14
N VAL A 22 4.26 -5.36 -10.01
CA VAL A 22 2.93 -4.82 -10.26
C VAL A 22 2.12 -5.88 -10.98
N LYS A 23 1.10 -6.39 -10.32
CA LYS A 23 0.25 -7.41 -10.91
C LYS A 23 -0.93 -6.80 -11.63
N LYS A 24 -1.33 -5.61 -11.22
CA LYS A 24 -2.46 -4.95 -11.85
C LYS A 24 -2.39 -3.46 -11.54
N VAL A 25 -2.68 -2.65 -12.53
CA VAL A 25 -2.84 -1.21 -12.32
C VAL A 25 -4.31 -0.99 -12.01
N LEU A 26 -4.60 -0.60 -10.79
CA LEU A 26 -5.98 -0.43 -10.36
C LEU A 26 -6.54 0.91 -10.79
N PHE A 27 -5.71 1.94 -10.78
CA PHE A 27 -6.11 3.25 -11.20
C PHE A 27 -4.87 4.04 -11.56
N ALA A 28 -4.94 4.78 -12.65
CA ALA A 28 -3.83 5.63 -13.07
C ALA A 28 -4.39 6.99 -13.45
N GLY A 29 -4.11 7.97 -12.65
CA GLY A 29 -4.58 9.32 -12.89
C GLY A 29 -3.49 10.32 -12.58
N GLU A 30 -3.79 11.57 -12.81
CA GLU A 30 -2.80 12.62 -12.60
C GLU A 30 -2.54 12.87 -11.12
N LYS A 31 -3.54 12.69 -10.29
CA LYS A 31 -3.42 13.02 -8.89
C LYS A 31 -3.18 11.80 -8.02
N VAL A 32 -3.52 10.62 -8.49
CA VAL A 32 -3.33 9.42 -7.71
C VAL A 32 -3.18 8.23 -8.65
N ALA A 33 -2.34 7.28 -8.25
CA ALA A 33 -2.21 6.01 -8.94
C ALA A 33 -2.27 4.92 -7.89
N SER A 34 -2.89 3.79 -8.25
CA SER A 34 -3.01 2.65 -7.35
C SER A 34 -2.60 1.39 -8.09
N TYR A 35 -1.83 0.56 -7.41
CA TYR A 35 -1.31 -0.66 -7.99
C TYR A 35 -1.52 -1.81 -7.03
N LEU A 36 -1.80 -2.98 -7.59
CA LEU A 36 -1.77 -4.22 -6.81
C LEU A 36 -0.40 -4.82 -7.00
N VAL A 37 0.36 -4.98 -5.92
CA VAL A 37 1.75 -5.38 -5.97
C VAL A 37 1.91 -6.70 -5.23
N GLU A 38 2.62 -7.63 -5.85
CA GLU A 38 2.87 -8.93 -5.26
C GLU A 38 4.32 -9.00 -4.80
N ASN A 39 4.51 -9.38 -3.55
CA ASN A 39 5.81 -9.63 -2.98
C ASN A 39 5.89 -11.11 -2.61
N SER A 40 7.07 -11.67 -2.72
CA SER A 40 7.26 -13.08 -2.40
C SER A 40 8.49 -13.21 -1.54
N ILE A 41 8.37 -13.93 -0.44
CA ILE A 41 9.50 -14.24 0.41
C ILE A 41 9.51 -15.73 0.66
N LYS A 42 10.64 -16.22 1.21
CA LYS A 42 10.72 -17.62 1.56
C LYS A 42 10.46 -17.81 3.04
N SER A 43 9.65 -18.81 3.35
CA SER A 43 9.47 -19.19 4.74
C SER A 43 10.72 -19.89 5.24
N PRO A 44 10.86 -20.10 6.55
CA PRO A 44 11.99 -20.85 7.07
C PRO A 44 12.09 -22.27 6.51
N LYS A 45 10.97 -22.83 6.05
CA LYS A 45 10.99 -24.16 5.46
C LYS A 45 11.24 -24.14 3.97
N GLY A 46 11.48 -22.97 3.39
CA GLY A 46 11.79 -22.87 1.97
C GLY A 46 10.61 -22.68 1.06
N ASN A 47 9.40 -22.64 1.60
CA ASN A 47 8.23 -22.42 0.78
C ASN A 47 8.05 -20.94 0.46
N ALA A 48 7.45 -20.65 -0.66
CA ALA A 48 7.18 -19.25 -1.02
C ALA A 48 5.96 -18.76 -0.26
N ILE A 49 6.09 -17.57 0.30
CA ILE A 49 4.97 -16.88 0.92
C ILE A 49 4.72 -15.63 0.11
N LYS A 50 3.51 -15.49 -0.40
CA LYS A 50 3.17 -14.34 -1.22
C LYS A 50 2.35 -13.36 -0.43
N CYS A 51 2.58 -12.09 -0.68
CA CYS A 51 1.88 -11.01 -0.03
C CYS A 51 1.44 -10.04 -1.11
N TRP A 52 0.15 -9.78 -1.19
CA TRP A 52 -0.39 -8.84 -2.16
C TRP A 52 -0.89 -7.64 -1.39
N VAL A 53 -0.49 -6.47 -1.85
CA VAL A 53 -0.87 -5.24 -1.16
C VAL A 53 -1.20 -4.19 -2.21
N ILE A 54 -2.09 -3.29 -1.85
CA ILE A 54 -2.41 -2.15 -2.70
C ILE A 54 -1.48 -1.01 -2.31
N VAL A 55 -0.79 -0.47 -3.31
CA VAL A 55 0.09 0.67 -3.13
C VAL A 55 -0.56 1.87 -3.81
N LYS A 56 -0.71 2.96 -3.09
CA LYS A 56 -1.32 4.16 -3.61
C LYS A 56 -0.30 5.28 -3.56
N GLU A 57 -0.14 5.99 -4.66
CA GLU A 57 0.80 7.10 -4.74
C GLU A 57 0.05 8.35 -5.16
N PHE A 58 0.27 9.44 -4.43
CA PHE A 58 -0.35 10.72 -4.77
C PHE A 58 0.61 11.55 -5.62
N ASN A 59 0.06 12.20 -6.63
CA ASN A 59 0.83 13.03 -7.57
C ASN A 59 1.97 12.24 -8.21
N PRO A 60 1.63 11.13 -8.88
CA PRO A 60 2.68 10.30 -9.46
C PRO A 60 3.38 11.01 -10.61
N GLU A 61 4.68 10.86 -10.68
CA GLU A 61 5.47 11.40 -11.77
C GLU A 61 5.72 10.37 -12.84
N VAL A 62 5.66 9.10 -12.49
CA VAL A 62 5.94 8.00 -13.40
C VAL A 62 4.81 7.01 -13.28
N GLU A 63 4.37 6.50 -14.41
CA GLU A 63 3.36 5.45 -14.42
C GLU A 63 4.04 4.11 -14.55
N TYR A 64 3.64 3.17 -13.74
CA TYR A 64 4.17 1.82 -13.79
C TYR A 64 3.11 0.92 -14.39
N GLU A 65 3.56 -0.17 -15.02
CA GLU A 65 2.68 -1.06 -15.74
C GLU A 65 2.76 -2.45 -15.14
N LYS A 66 1.79 -3.27 -15.50
CA LYS A 66 1.79 -4.65 -15.07
C LYS A 66 3.10 -5.29 -15.48
N GLY A 67 3.73 -5.97 -14.55
CA GLY A 67 5.00 -6.63 -14.77
C GLY A 67 6.20 -5.85 -14.31
N ASP A 68 6.04 -4.57 -14.02
CA ASP A 68 7.17 -3.78 -13.52
C ASP A 68 7.48 -4.18 -12.10
N ILE A 69 8.76 -4.17 -11.78
CA ILE A 69 9.19 -4.40 -10.39
C ILE A 69 9.46 -3.04 -9.79
N ILE A 70 8.85 -2.78 -8.65
CA ILE A 70 8.98 -1.47 -8.01
C ILE A 70 9.39 -1.65 -6.55
N ALA A 71 10.09 -0.65 -6.06
CA ALA A 71 10.46 -0.56 -4.66
C ALA A 71 9.76 0.66 -4.07
N VAL A 72 9.02 0.45 -3.02
CA VAL A 72 8.12 1.45 -2.45
C VAL A 72 8.60 1.80 -1.05
N ALA A 73 8.66 3.08 -0.76
CA ALA A 73 8.89 3.55 0.60
C ALA A 73 7.72 4.42 0.99
N GLY A 74 7.14 4.14 2.13
CA GLY A 74 5.98 4.88 2.57
C GLY A 74 5.51 4.43 3.94
N HIS A 75 4.21 4.43 4.13
CA HIS A 75 3.63 4.01 5.39
C HIS A 75 2.33 3.27 5.15
N LEU A 76 1.92 2.54 6.16
CA LEU A 76 0.65 1.81 6.12
C LEU A 76 -0.49 2.75 6.42
N ALA A 77 -1.61 2.51 5.76
CA ALA A 77 -2.83 3.25 6.03
C ALA A 77 -3.98 2.29 5.86
N SER A 78 -5.12 2.66 6.38
CA SER A 78 -6.33 1.88 6.25
C SER A 78 -7.34 2.64 5.41
N GLU A 79 -7.99 1.92 4.53
CA GLU A 79 -9.10 2.47 3.78
C GLU A 79 -10.34 1.66 4.06
N SER A 80 -11.47 2.30 4.06
CA SER A 80 -12.73 1.61 4.25
C SER A 80 -13.66 1.93 3.10
N TYR A 81 -14.53 1.00 2.82
CA TYR A 81 -15.61 1.26 1.91
C TYR A 81 -16.84 0.52 2.39
N LYS A 82 -17.98 1.03 2.01
CA LYS A 82 -19.23 0.44 2.41
C LYS A 82 -19.81 -0.32 1.24
N ASN A 83 -20.14 -1.58 1.47
CA ASN A 83 -20.77 -2.39 0.45
C ASN A 83 -22.24 -2.00 0.38
N LYS A 84 -22.67 -1.57 -0.79
CA LYS A 84 -24.03 -1.08 -0.93
C LYS A 84 -25.08 -2.15 -0.76
N LYS A 85 -24.71 -3.39 -1.06
CA LYS A 85 -25.67 -4.46 -0.95
C LYS A 85 -25.82 -4.98 0.47
N THR A 86 -24.71 -5.16 1.17
CA THR A 86 -24.76 -5.70 2.52
C THR A 86 -24.74 -4.63 3.58
N LYS A 87 -24.38 -3.40 3.17
CA LYS A 87 -24.27 -2.27 4.10
C LYS A 87 -23.20 -2.47 5.14
N LYS A 88 -22.27 -3.38 4.88
CA LYS A 88 -21.15 -3.60 5.78
C LYS A 88 -19.97 -2.75 5.35
N THR A 89 -19.23 -2.29 6.33
CA THR A 89 -18.00 -1.54 6.08
C THR A 89 -16.84 -2.51 6.07
N THR A 90 -16.04 -2.44 5.00
CA THR A 90 -14.88 -3.28 4.87
C THR A 90 -13.63 -2.40 4.97
N TRP A 91 -12.65 -2.85 5.72
CA TRP A 91 -11.40 -2.14 5.91
C TRP A 91 -10.28 -2.89 5.22
N SER A 92 -9.41 -2.16 4.57
CA SER A 92 -8.23 -2.73 3.91
C SER A 92 -7.01 -1.97 4.34
N THR A 93 -5.89 -2.67 4.49
CA THR A 93 -4.62 -2.05 4.78
C THR A 93 -3.88 -1.85 3.47
N ILE A 94 -3.42 -0.65 3.24
CA ILE A 94 -2.72 -0.29 2.02
C ILE A 94 -1.42 0.40 2.39
N ILE A 95 -0.56 0.58 1.40
CA ILE A 95 0.65 1.36 1.56
C ILE A 95 0.46 2.67 0.81
N ILE A 96 0.65 3.77 1.52
CA ILE A 96 0.69 5.09 0.90
C ILE A 96 2.16 5.34 0.58
N ALA A 97 2.47 5.42 -0.70
CA ALA A 97 3.86 5.55 -1.12
C ALA A 97 4.31 6.99 -1.03
N GLU A 98 5.44 7.20 -0.40
CA GLU A 98 6.09 8.50 -0.40
C GLU A 98 7.10 8.57 -1.54
N SER A 99 7.62 7.43 -1.95
CA SER A 99 8.45 7.35 -3.13
C SER A 99 8.35 5.95 -3.71
N ILE A 100 8.44 5.87 -5.02
CA ILE A 100 8.46 4.60 -5.73
C ILE A 100 9.61 4.68 -6.72
N GLN A 101 10.42 3.61 -6.76
CA GLN A 101 11.52 3.50 -7.69
C GLN A 101 11.43 2.18 -8.41
N GLU A 102 12.06 2.12 -9.56
CA GLU A 102 12.18 0.86 -10.24
C GLU A 102 13.06 -0.05 -9.41
N GLY A 103 12.61 -1.27 -9.20
CA GLY A 103 13.36 -2.22 -8.40
C GLY A 103 13.82 -3.40 -9.22
N GLY A 104 14.22 -4.45 -8.52
CA GLY A 104 14.46 -5.71 -9.19
C GLY A 104 15.81 -5.89 -9.80
N LYS A 105 16.75 -5.11 -9.40
CA LYS A 105 18.08 -5.30 -9.94
C LYS A 105 18.91 -6.16 -9.09
#